data_f008a3b27441be1fd747107f99785241
#
_entry.id   f008a3b27441be1fd747107f99785241
#
_cell.length_a   1.000
_cell.length_b   1.000
_cell.length_c   1.000
_cell.angle_alpha   90.00
_cell.angle_beta   90.00
_cell.angle_gamma   90.00
#
_symmetry.space_group_name_H-M   'P 1'
#
loop_
_entity.id
_entity.type
_entity.pdbx_description
1 polymer ?
#
loop_
_entity_poly.entity_id
_entity_poly.type
_entity_poly.pdbx_seq_one_letter_code
_entity_poly.pdbx_strand_id
1 'polypeptide(L)'
;MVEILDYFNMKYKIEEVREWYNGYIFGENEVYNPWSIVNYVREKEIKAYWANVSGNTLLENMLNHAGESVYDDLKRFTDGESIEKYISDGTTIKSLLSNDDEIWQLLLYSGYLTKDEKQEKESDSNVYNLKIPNKEIRKYFGNMFLNRFFGTEVKTNILIKALEGGDIKKFEKTLGEIMINMLSHFDLDKEMEKIYQVFMIGLVGFLMGKYEIISNDESGYGRYDLAMIPIKSNEKAYLMEFKISKTKKGMEESAEKALKQIDEKKYDTKLRARGIKNILKIGIAFYGKEVKVVFK
;
A
#
# COMPACT_ATOMS: atom_id res chain seq x y z
N MET A 1 -11.69 24.03 -11.59
CA MET A 1 -12.00 22.57 -11.66
C MET A 1 -13.48 22.29 -11.89
N VAL A 2 -14.38 22.87 -11.09
CA VAL A 2 -15.85 22.70 -11.27
C VAL A 2 -16.29 23.01 -12.68
N GLU A 3 -15.87 24.13 -13.25
CA GLU A 3 -16.21 24.56 -14.60
C GLU A 3 -15.73 23.58 -15.68
N ILE A 4 -14.52 23.02 -15.52
CA ILE A 4 -13.98 22.02 -16.46
C ILE A 4 -14.84 20.74 -16.42
N LEU A 5 -15.12 20.23 -15.24
CA LEU A 5 -15.94 19.02 -15.10
C LEU A 5 -17.39 19.24 -15.57
N ASP A 6 -17.92 20.44 -15.35
CA ASP A 6 -19.26 20.81 -15.84
C ASP A 6 -19.31 20.84 -17.36
N TYR A 7 -18.32 21.47 -18.00
CA TYR A 7 -18.19 21.53 -19.46
C TYR A 7 -18.18 20.13 -20.12
N PHE A 8 -17.52 19.15 -19.47
CA PHE A 8 -17.46 17.77 -19.93
C PHE A 8 -18.57 16.85 -19.37
N ASN A 9 -19.61 17.41 -18.71
CA ASN A 9 -20.69 16.66 -18.06
C ASN A 9 -20.22 15.65 -16.99
N MET A 10 -19.17 16.00 -16.24
CA MET A 10 -18.53 15.12 -15.23
C MET A 10 -18.57 15.71 -13.82
N LYS A 11 -19.37 16.75 -13.56
CA LYS A 11 -19.45 17.49 -12.28
C LYS A 11 -19.76 16.57 -11.10
N TYR A 12 -20.52 15.50 -11.31
CA TYR A 12 -20.86 14.52 -10.28
C TYR A 12 -19.65 13.72 -9.74
N LYS A 13 -18.50 13.81 -10.39
CA LYS A 13 -17.24 13.15 -9.98
C LYS A 13 -16.25 14.07 -9.28
N ILE A 14 -16.66 15.28 -8.87
CA ILE A 14 -15.74 16.30 -8.35
C ILE A 14 -14.99 15.83 -7.09
N GLU A 15 -15.64 15.13 -6.18
CA GLU A 15 -15.00 14.65 -4.95
C GLU A 15 -13.97 13.55 -5.26
N GLU A 16 -14.29 12.63 -6.16
CA GLU A 16 -13.36 11.59 -6.60
C GLU A 16 -12.12 12.21 -7.28
N VAL A 17 -12.32 13.18 -8.16
CA VAL A 17 -11.25 13.92 -8.85
C VAL A 17 -10.39 14.71 -7.86
N ARG A 18 -11.03 15.31 -6.84
CA ARG A 18 -10.34 16.03 -5.78
C ARG A 18 -9.41 15.11 -4.99
N GLU A 19 -9.90 13.97 -4.54
CA GLU A 19 -9.10 12.99 -3.78
C GLU A 19 -7.91 12.46 -4.57
N TRP A 20 -8.07 12.32 -5.89
CA TRP A 20 -7.03 11.72 -6.74
C TRP A 20 -5.98 12.70 -7.23
N TYR A 21 -6.34 13.96 -7.50
CA TYR A 21 -5.47 14.86 -8.27
C TYR A 21 -5.24 16.23 -7.63
N ASN A 22 -5.93 16.55 -6.53
CA ASN A 22 -5.76 17.80 -5.78
C ASN A 22 -4.68 17.66 -4.69
N GLY A 23 -4.53 18.68 -3.84
CA GLY A 23 -3.73 18.62 -2.61
C GLY A 23 -2.32 19.19 -2.73
N TYR A 24 -1.96 19.79 -3.85
CA TYR A 24 -0.70 20.54 -3.98
C TYR A 24 -0.87 21.95 -3.44
N ILE A 25 -0.01 22.35 -2.51
CA ILE A 25 -0.07 23.65 -1.87
C ILE A 25 0.95 24.59 -2.49
N PHE A 26 0.45 25.71 -3.07
CA PHE A 26 1.27 26.79 -3.62
C PHE A 26 0.83 28.11 -2.98
N GLY A 27 1.65 28.61 -2.05
CA GLY A 27 1.28 29.71 -1.18
C GLY A 27 0.05 29.34 -0.36
N GLU A 28 -0.99 30.13 -0.42
CA GLU A 28 -2.27 29.89 0.27
C GLU A 28 -3.29 29.08 -0.56
N ASN A 29 -2.91 28.63 -1.76
CA ASN A 29 -3.83 27.99 -2.68
C ASN A 29 -3.54 26.48 -2.83
N GLU A 30 -4.61 25.70 -2.76
CA GLU A 30 -4.60 24.28 -3.09
C GLU A 30 -4.90 24.11 -4.58
N VAL A 31 -4.02 23.39 -5.29
CA VAL A 31 -4.12 23.21 -6.74
C VAL A 31 -4.13 21.74 -7.16
N TYR A 32 -4.78 21.48 -8.27
CA TYR A 32 -4.79 20.16 -8.91
C TYR A 32 -3.57 19.96 -9.79
N ASN A 33 -3.13 18.71 -9.96
CA ASN A 33 -2.14 18.39 -10.98
C ASN A 33 -2.74 18.59 -12.38
N PRO A 34 -2.24 19.58 -13.18
CA PRO A 34 -2.87 19.90 -14.47
C PRO A 34 -2.78 18.74 -15.48
N TRP A 35 -1.66 18.00 -15.46
CA TRP A 35 -1.46 16.86 -16.36
C TRP A 35 -2.47 15.75 -16.08
N SER A 36 -2.66 15.39 -14.82
CA SER A 36 -3.62 14.36 -14.43
C SER A 36 -5.05 14.76 -14.78
N ILE A 37 -5.41 16.04 -14.59
CA ILE A 37 -6.74 16.53 -14.96
C ILE A 37 -6.99 16.45 -16.46
N VAL A 38 -6.05 16.92 -17.29
CA VAL A 38 -6.21 16.88 -18.75
C VAL A 38 -6.40 15.45 -19.26
N ASN A 39 -5.59 14.51 -18.74
CA ASN A 39 -5.70 13.10 -19.13
C ASN A 39 -6.97 12.46 -18.59
N TYR A 40 -7.38 12.76 -17.35
CA TYR A 40 -8.64 12.27 -16.78
C TYR A 40 -9.86 12.70 -17.61
N VAL A 41 -9.94 13.97 -17.98
CA VAL A 41 -11.04 14.49 -18.79
C VAL A 41 -11.08 13.82 -20.16
N ARG A 42 -9.91 13.56 -20.78
CA ARG A 42 -9.79 12.87 -22.07
C ARG A 42 -10.24 11.41 -22.00
N GLU A 43 -9.77 10.69 -20.96
CA GLU A 43 -9.97 9.23 -20.88
C GLU A 43 -11.20 8.85 -20.03
N LYS A 44 -11.70 9.75 -19.19
CA LYS A 44 -12.84 9.57 -18.27
C LYS A 44 -12.66 8.42 -17.28
N GLU A 45 -11.41 8.06 -17.01
CA GLU A 45 -11.00 6.98 -16.11
C GLU A 45 -10.10 7.52 -15.00
N ILE A 46 -10.34 7.09 -13.76
CA ILE A 46 -9.48 7.42 -12.61
C ILE A 46 -8.29 6.46 -12.58
N LYS A 47 -7.10 7.02 -12.78
CA LYS A 47 -5.83 6.28 -12.69
C LYS A 47 -4.65 7.24 -12.46
N ALA A 48 -3.48 6.70 -12.14
CA ALA A 48 -2.27 7.48 -12.02
C ALA A 48 -1.79 7.90 -13.43
N TYR A 49 -1.89 9.18 -13.73
CA TYR A 49 -1.44 9.73 -15.01
C TYR A 49 -0.06 10.35 -14.91
N TRP A 50 0.13 11.30 -13.98
CA TRP A 50 1.37 12.03 -13.85
C TRP A 50 2.49 11.16 -13.28
N ALA A 51 2.20 10.40 -12.25
CA ALA A 51 3.18 9.53 -11.60
C ALA A 51 3.77 8.44 -12.54
N ASN A 52 3.08 8.12 -13.64
CA ASN A 52 3.52 7.11 -14.61
C ASN A 52 4.19 7.71 -15.87
N VAL A 53 4.26 9.03 -16.02
CA VAL A 53 4.72 9.68 -17.28
C VAL A 53 6.22 9.98 -17.28
N SER A 54 6.79 10.30 -16.15
CA SER A 54 8.21 10.63 -16.07
C SER A 54 9.04 9.37 -15.84
N GLY A 55 10.18 9.28 -16.53
CA GLY A 55 11.21 8.32 -16.17
C GLY A 55 11.70 8.64 -14.77
N ASN A 56 11.06 8.06 -13.76
CA ASN A 56 11.35 8.23 -12.33
C ASN A 56 12.70 7.61 -11.94
N THR A 57 13.56 7.33 -12.93
CA THR A 57 14.84 6.62 -12.78
C THR A 57 15.76 7.27 -11.73
N LEU A 58 15.76 8.59 -11.64
CA LEU A 58 16.57 9.28 -10.63
C LEU A 58 16.02 9.00 -9.22
N LEU A 59 14.72 9.19 -9.03
CA LEU A 59 14.05 8.93 -7.75
C LEU A 59 14.15 7.45 -7.36
N GLU A 60 13.89 6.54 -8.30
CA GLU A 60 14.04 5.10 -8.08
C GLU A 60 15.47 4.72 -7.70
N ASN A 61 16.47 5.28 -8.37
CA ASN A 61 17.86 5.05 -8.03
C ASN A 61 18.23 5.58 -6.64
N MET A 62 17.78 6.77 -6.26
CA MET A 62 18.00 7.32 -4.93
C MET A 62 17.34 6.46 -3.87
N LEU A 63 16.08 6.12 -4.06
CA LEU A 63 15.33 5.26 -3.14
C LEU A 63 15.94 3.86 -3.04
N ASN A 64 16.46 3.30 -4.13
CA ASN A 64 17.13 1.99 -4.08
C ASN A 64 18.41 1.98 -3.23
N HIS A 65 19.04 3.13 -3.02
CA HIS A 65 20.24 3.28 -2.20
C HIS A 65 19.97 3.92 -0.83
N ALA A 66 18.74 4.36 -0.58
CA ALA A 66 18.35 5.02 0.66
C ALA A 66 18.35 4.05 1.85
N GLY A 67 18.67 4.57 3.03
CA GLY A 67 18.67 3.84 4.29
C GLY A 67 17.24 3.44 4.75
N GLU A 68 17.15 2.57 5.74
CA GLU A 68 15.89 2.08 6.31
C GLU A 68 14.99 3.20 6.82
N SER A 69 15.59 4.23 7.45
CA SER A 69 14.85 5.39 7.99
C SER A 69 14.03 6.14 6.94
N VAL A 70 14.54 6.22 5.69
CA VAL A 70 13.81 6.84 4.58
C VAL A 70 12.56 6.02 4.23
N TYR A 71 12.66 4.70 4.29
CA TYR A 71 11.52 3.82 4.02
C TYR A 71 10.48 3.84 5.12
N ASP A 72 10.90 3.93 6.38
CA ASP A 72 9.98 4.08 7.51
C ASP A 72 9.17 5.37 7.38
N ASP A 73 9.82 6.47 7.04
CA ASP A 73 9.14 7.74 6.82
C ASP A 73 8.23 7.71 5.59
N LEU A 74 8.68 7.12 4.48
CA LEU A 74 7.82 6.95 3.29
C LEU A 74 6.58 6.09 3.61
N LYS A 75 6.72 5.06 4.43
CA LYS A 75 5.59 4.27 4.90
C LYS A 75 4.62 5.12 5.69
N ARG A 76 5.09 5.89 6.68
CA ARG A 76 4.28 6.81 7.48
C ARG A 76 3.55 7.83 6.59
N PHE A 77 4.21 8.39 5.58
CA PHE A 77 3.57 9.23 4.55
C PHE A 77 2.46 8.48 3.80
N THR A 78 2.70 7.23 3.43
CA THR A 78 1.70 6.40 2.74
C THR A 78 0.49 6.08 3.64
N ASP A 79 0.72 5.92 4.95
CA ASP A 79 -0.32 5.75 5.95
C ASP A 79 -1.11 7.05 6.22
N GLY A 80 -0.67 8.19 5.66
CA GLY A 80 -1.36 9.49 5.70
C GLY A 80 -0.85 10.42 6.77
N GLU A 81 0.30 10.11 7.39
CA GLU A 81 0.93 10.99 8.35
C GLU A 81 1.56 12.22 7.66
N SER A 82 1.65 13.29 8.44
CA SER A 82 2.47 14.47 8.13
C SER A 82 3.75 14.39 8.93
N ILE A 83 4.91 14.55 8.28
CA ILE A 83 6.22 14.34 8.92
C ILE A 83 7.08 15.58 8.74
N GLU A 84 7.69 16.02 9.83
CA GLU A 84 8.62 17.12 9.84
C GLU A 84 9.93 16.75 9.15
N LYS A 85 10.36 17.58 8.18
CA LYS A 85 11.60 17.41 7.43
C LYS A 85 12.31 18.74 7.21
N TYR A 86 13.63 18.72 7.32
CA TYR A 86 14.48 19.86 6.96
C TYR A 86 14.64 19.92 5.45
N ILE A 87 14.43 21.10 4.85
CA ILE A 87 14.55 21.36 3.40
C ILE A 87 15.59 22.43 3.19
N SER A 88 16.72 22.07 2.61
CA SER A 88 17.82 22.99 2.34
C SER A 88 17.56 23.90 1.14
N ASP A 89 18.01 25.15 1.18
CA ASP A 89 17.87 26.08 0.04
C ASP A 89 18.98 25.94 -1.02
N GLY A 90 20.01 25.13 -0.78
CA GLY A 90 21.23 25.09 -1.57
C GLY A 90 21.67 23.74 -2.11
N THR A 91 20.72 22.86 -2.49
CA THR A 91 21.04 21.50 -2.90
C THR A 91 21.55 21.41 -4.35
N THR A 92 22.56 20.59 -4.58
CA THR A 92 23.06 20.24 -5.92
C THR A 92 22.65 18.80 -6.27
N ILE A 93 22.57 18.47 -7.57
CA ILE A 93 22.30 17.09 -8.02
C ILE A 93 23.33 16.09 -7.43
N LYS A 94 24.55 16.54 -7.18
CA LYS A 94 25.60 15.69 -6.62
C LYS A 94 25.38 15.38 -5.14
N SER A 95 24.87 16.34 -4.36
CA SER A 95 24.55 16.13 -2.95
C SER A 95 23.28 15.26 -2.78
N LEU A 96 22.29 15.42 -3.65
CA LEU A 96 21.11 14.56 -3.70
C LEU A 96 21.43 13.06 -3.78
N LEU A 97 22.56 12.69 -4.38
CA LEU A 97 22.97 11.28 -4.53
C LEU A 97 23.78 10.73 -3.34
N SER A 98 24.16 11.60 -2.41
CA SER A 98 25.07 11.25 -1.31
C SER A 98 24.51 11.45 0.10
N ASN A 99 23.31 12.00 0.24
CA ASN A 99 22.70 12.30 1.52
C ASN A 99 21.20 11.93 1.52
N ASP A 100 20.82 11.01 2.40
CA ASP A 100 19.43 10.57 2.57
C ASP A 100 18.48 11.72 2.95
N ASP A 101 18.96 12.73 3.67
CA ASP A 101 18.13 13.87 4.06
C ASP A 101 17.71 14.76 2.87
N GLU A 102 18.48 14.78 1.80
CA GLU A 102 18.17 15.59 0.61
C GLU A 102 17.11 14.94 -0.29
N ILE A 103 16.77 13.68 -0.07
CA ILE A 103 15.69 13.00 -0.80
C ILE A 103 14.34 13.70 -0.57
N TRP A 104 14.11 14.23 0.63
CA TRP A 104 12.88 14.93 0.98
C TRP A 104 12.67 16.20 0.17
N GLN A 105 13.77 16.90 -0.10
CA GLN A 105 13.79 18.08 -0.94
C GLN A 105 13.46 17.74 -2.40
N LEU A 106 14.07 16.67 -2.94
CA LEU A 106 13.74 16.19 -4.28
C LEU A 106 12.25 15.81 -4.37
N LEU A 107 11.73 15.06 -3.39
CA LEU A 107 10.32 14.65 -3.36
C LEU A 107 9.37 15.85 -3.27
N LEU A 108 9.72 16.88 -2.50
CA LEU A 108 8.93 18.11 -2.40
C LEU A 108 8.94 18.90 -3.72
N TYR A 109 10.12 19.20 -4.28
CA TYR A 109 10.20 20.03 -5.48
C TYR A 109 9.76 19.32 -6.75
N SER A 110 9.83 18.01 -6.78
CA SER A 110 9.26 17.22 -7.90
C SER A 110 7.78 16.88 -7.73
N GLY A 111 7.12 17.32 -6.65
CA GLY A 111 5.68 17.15 -6.45
C GLY A 111 5.23 15.77 -5.94
N TYR A 112 6.15 14.94 -5.44
CA TYR A 112 5.77 13.70 -4.75
C TYR A 112 5.33 13.94 -3.29
N LEU A 113 5.79 15.04 -2.69
CA LEU A 113 5.33 15.53 -1.40
C LEU A 113 4.81 16.96 -1.55
N THR A 114 4.04 17.41 -0.60
CA THR A 114 3.57 18.78 -0.45
C THR A 114 3.70 19.21 1.00
N LYS A 115 3.68 20.52 1.26
CA LYS A 115 3.66 21.06 2.62
C LYS A 115 2.28 20.81 3.24
N ASP A 116 2.24 20.53 4.53
CA ASP A 116 0.99 20.48 5.30
C ASP A 116 0.78 21.80 6.02
N GLU A 117 -0.11 22.64 5.49
CA GLU A 117 -0.38 23.99 6.03
C GLU A 117 -1.17 23.99 7.33
N LYS A 118 -1.63 22.84 7.81
CA LYS A 118 -2.41 22.75 9.04
C LYS A 118 -1.58 23.00 10.31
N GLN A 119 -0.26 23.13 10.19
CA GLN A 119 0.62 23.42 11.31
C GLN A 119 1.24 24.81 11.14
N GLU A 120 1.06 25.67 12.14
CA GLU A 120 1.64 26.99 12.20
C GLU A 120 3.19 26.90 12.16
N LYS A 121 3.80 27.73 11.33
CA LYS A 121 5.24 27.85 11.21
C LYS A 121 5.83 28.54 12.43
N GLU A 122 6.84 27.94 13.05
CA GLU A 122 7.90 28.72 13.69
C GLU A 122 8.72 29.42 12.60
N SER A 123 8.77 30.74 12.59
CA SER A 123 8.98 31.59 11.44
C SER A 123 10.37 31.64 10.81
N ASP A 124 11.37 30.86 11.26
CA ASP A 124 12.77 30.97 10.79
C ASP A 124 13.48 29.63 10.51
N SER A 125 12.78 28.51 10.52
CA SER A 125 13.40 27.22 10.25
C SER A 125 13.05 26.71 8.84
N ASN A 126 14.05 26.19 8.12
CA ASN A 126 13.87 25.43 6.89
C ASN A 126 13.22 24.05 7.16
N VAL A 127 12.44 23.93 8.21
CA VAL A 127 11.74 22.74 8.63
C VAL A 127 10.29 22.83 8.23
N TYR A 128 9.80 21.83 7.52
CA TYR A 128 8.44 21.79 6.99
C TYR A 128 7.77 20.45 7.34
N ASN A 129 6.52 20.53 7.71
CA ASN A 129 5.67 19.34 7.74
C ASN A 129 5.27 18.98 6.32
N LEU A 130 5.67 17.81 5.88
CA LEU A 130 5.41 17.29 4.56
C LEU A 130 4.37 16.19 4.62
N LYS A 131 3.58 16.04 3.53
CA LYS A 131 2.62 14.95 3.35
C LYS A 131 2.52 14.55 1.88
N ILE A 132 1.94 13.39 1.64
CA ILE A 132 1.53 12.99 0.28
C ILE A 132 0.31 13.82 -0.14
N PRO A 133 0.35 14.48 -1.33
CA PRO A 133 -0.72 15.39 -1.74
C PRO A 133 -2.06 14.69 -2.00
N ASN A 134 -2.06 13.49 -2.58
CA ASN A 134 -3.29 12.86 -3.08
C ASN A 134 -3.17 11.35 -3.28
N LYS A 135 -4.28 10.73 -3.71
CA LYS A 135 -4.36 9.28 -3.94
C LYS A 135 -3.48 8.80 -5.12
N GLU A 136 -3.25 9.63 -6.14
CA GLU A 136 -2.37 9.29 -7.27
C GLU A 136 -0.95 9.00 -6.76
N ILE A 137 -0.40 9.91 -5.98
CA ILE A 137 0.96 9.79 -5.43
C ILE A 137 1.04 8.70 -4.36
N ARG A 138 0.00 8.57 -3.53
CA ARG A 138 -0.05 7.47 -2.55
C ARG A 138 0.01 6.11 -3.24
N LYS A 139 -0.72 5.93 -4.33
CA LYS A 139 -0.68 4.71 -5.14
C LYS A 139 0.70 4.48 -5.77
N TYR A 140 1.35 5.54 -6.25
CA TYR A 140 2.71 5.46 -6.79
C TYR A 140 3.71 4.93 -5.75
N PHE A 141 3.74 5.54 -4.56
CA PHE A 141 4.62 5.05 -3.48
C PHE A 141 4.24 3.64 -3.04
N GLY A 142 2.97 3.32 -2.91
CA GLY A 142 2.53 1.95 -2.63
C GLY A 142 3.09 0.95 -3.65
N ASN A 143 2.98 1.24 -4.94
CA ASN A 143 3.53 0.40 -6.00
C ASN A 143 5.06 0.29 -5.95
N MET A 144 5.74 1.40 -5.66
CA MET A 144 7.20 1.42 -5.52
C MET A 144 7.67 0.56 -4.34
N PHE A 145 7.03 0.66 -3.17
CA PHE A 145 7.28 -0.21 -2.03
C PHE A 145 7.11 -1.67 -2.41
N LEU A 146 6.00 -1.95 -3.07
CA LEU A 146 5.67 -3.30 -3.47
C LEU A 146 6.69 -3.85 -4.47
N ASN A 147 7.12 -3.06 -5.45
CA ASN A 147 8.16 -3.47 -6.41
C ASN A 147 9.50 -3.75 -5.72
N ARG A 148 9.89 -2.94 -4.73
CA ARG A 148 11.12 -3.15 -3.99
C ARG A 148 11.06 -4.40 -3.11
N PHE A 149 9.99 -4.58 -2.37
CA PHE A 149 9.87 -5.67 -1.40
C PHE A 149 9.36 -6.97 -2.01
N PHE A 150 8.52 -6.92 -3.03
CA PHE A 150 7.85 -8.08 -3.59
C PHE A 150 8.43 -8.55 -4.95
N GLY A 151 9.41 -7.82 -5.49
CA GLY A 151 9.81 -8.06 -6.87
C GLY A 151 8.69 -7.64 -7.84
N THR A 152 8.88 -7.82 -9.10
CA THR A 152 8.06 -7.24 -10.16
C THR A 152 6.53 -7.38 -9.97
N GLU A 153 5.77 -6.38 -10.43
CA GLU A 153 4.30 -6.38 -10.60
C GLU A 153 3.77 -7.70 -11.20
N VAL A 154 4.60 -8.39 -11.98
CA VAL A 154 4.30 -9.71 -12.58
C VAL A 154 4.04 -10.78 -11.50
N LYS A 155 4.88 -10.86 -10.44
CA LYS A 155 4.69 -11.88 -9.38
C LYS A 155 3.44 -11.63 -8.56
N THR A 156 3.13 -10.37 -8.26
CA THR A 156 1.90 -9.98 -7.55
C THR A 156 0.66 -10.34 -8.36
N ASN A 157 0.65 -10.06 -9.67
CA ASN A 157 -0.44 -10.46 -10.54
C ASN A 157 -0.62 -11.98 -10.64
N ILE A 158 0.48 -12.74 -10.65
CA ILE A 158 0.44 -14.22 -10.61
C ILE A 158 -0.17 -14.70 -9.29
N LEU A 159 0.22 -14.11 -8.17
CA LEU A 159 -0.29 -14.46 -6.85
C LEU A 159 -1.79 -14.21 -6.73
N ILE A 160 -2.24 -13.04 -7.18
CA ILE A 160 -3.65 -12.67 -7.17
C ILE A 160 -4.49 -13.62 -8.05
N LYS A 161 -4.04 -13.88 -9.27
CA LYS A 161 -4.72 -14.82 -10.18
C LYS A 161 -4.79 -16.24 -9.59
N ALA A 162 -3.74 -16.68 -8.89
CA ALA A 162 -3.73 -17.96 -8.21
C ALA A 162 -4.76 -18.02 -7.07
N LEU A 163 -4.84 -16.93 -6.27
CA LEU A 163 -5.84 -16.79 -5.21
C LEU A 163 -7.27 -16.80 -5.75
N GLU A 164 -7.55 -16.00 -6.78
CA GLU A 164 -8.87 -15.92 -7.41
C GLU A 164 -9.29 -17.23 -8.07
N GLY A 165 -8.34 -17.89 -8.73
CA GLY A 165 -8.53 -19.20 -9.37
C GLY A 165 -8.58 -20.37 -8.40
N GLY A 166 -8.28 -20.18 -7.11
CA GLY A 166 -8.23 -21.25 -6.11
C GLY A 166 -7.03 -22.20 -6.28
N ASP A 167 -5.98 -21.77 -6.98
CA ASP A 167 -4.74 -22.58 -7.14
C ASP A 167 -3.81 -22.37 -5.94
N ILE A 168 -4.05 -23.18 -4.89
CA ILE A 168 -3.30 -23.13 -3.62
C ILE A 168 -1.81 -23.30 -3.83
N LYS A 169 -1.44 -24.30 -4.62
CA LYS A 169 -0.02 -24.65 -4.80
C LYS A 169 0.73 -23.50 -5.45
N LYS A 170 0.11 -22.88 -6.46
CA LYS A 170 0.69 -21.72 -7.15
C LYS A 170 0.72 -20.49 -6.25
N PHE A 171 -0.35 -20.26 -5.45
CA PHE A 171 -0.40 -19.19 -4.46
C PHE A 171 0.70 -19.35 -3.41
N GLU A 172 0.82 -20.51 -2.76
CA GLU A 172 1.85 -20.84 -1.76
C GLU A 172 3.26 -20.66 -2.33
N LYS A 173 3.52 -21.24 -3.52
CA LYS A 173 4.83 -21.13 -4.18
C LYS A 173 5.20 -19.68 -4.47
N THR A 174 4.28 -18.92 -5.09
CA THR A 174 4.54 -17.52 -5.47
C THR A 174 4.71 -16.64 -4.24
N LEU A 175 3.89 -16.86 -3.20
CA LEU A 175 4.01 -16.16 -1.92
C LEU A 175 5.38 -16.44 -1.27
N GLY A 176 5.84 -17.70 -1.25
CA GLY A 176 7.16 -18.07 -0.75
C GLY A 176 8.31 -17.41 -1.51
N GLU A 177 8.22 -17.32 -2.85
CA GLU A 177 9.22 -16.62 -3.67
C GLU A 177 9.29 -15.12 -3.35
N ILE A 178 8.14 -14.49 -3.11
CA ILE A 178 8.05 -13.08 -2.71
C ILE A 178 8.66 -12.91 -1.31
N MET A 179 8.34 -13.81 -0.36
CA MET A 179 8.86 -13.79 1.01
C MET A 179 10.38 -13.89 1.06
N ILE A 180 10.98 -14.76 0.23
CA ILE A 180 12.43 -14.90 0.15
C ILE A 180 13.10 -13.58 -0.24
N ASN A 181 12.54 -12.89 -1.23
CA ASN A 181 13.09 -11.62 -1.71
C ASN A 181 12.94 -10.51 -0.64
N MET A 182 11.76 -10.41 -0.02
CA MET A 182 11.48 -9.39 1.00
C MET A 182 12.38 -9.54 2.23
N LEU A 183 12.40 -10.72 2.82
CA LEU A 183 13.12 -10.97 4.08
C LEU A 183 14.64 -11.03 3.90
N SER A 184 15.16 -10.88 2.68
CA SER A 184 16.60 -10.70 2.45
C SER A 184 17.07 -9.29 2.86
N HIS A 185 16.14 -8.36 3.07
CA HIS A 185 16.39 -6.96 3.39
C HIS A 185 16.03 -6.59 4.85
N PHE A 186 15.51 -7.53 5.64
CA PHE A 186 15.14 -7.28 7.04
C PHE A 186 15.93 -8.16 8.00
N ASP A 187 16.40 -7.58 9.10
CA ASP A 187 16.91 -8.31 10.26
C ASP A 187 15.74 -8.97 11.01
N LEU A 188 15.74 -10.30 11.08
CA LEU A 188 14.60 -11.13 11.47
C LEU A 188 14.43 -11.32 13.00
N ASP A 189 15.15 -10.57 13.84
CA ASP A 189 15.27 -10.91 15.26
C ASP A 189 14.15 -10.38 16.20
N LYS A 190 13.27 -9.49 15.76
CA LYS A 190 12.19 -8.96 16.65
C LYS A 190 10.88 -8.70 15.87
N GLU A 191 9.75 -9.18 16.43
CA GLU A 191 8.37 -8.90 15.97
C GLU A 191 7.93 -9.50 14.62
N MET A 192 8.36 -10.71 14.33
CA MET A 192 8.05 -11.42 13.06
C MET A 192 6.56 -11.42 12.68
N GLU A 193 5.64 -11.53 13.64
CA GLU A 193 4.20 -11.59 13.37
C GLU A 193 3.68 -10.29 12.74
N LYS A 194 4.11 -9.14 13.26
CA LYS A 194 3.75 -7.83 12.70
C LYS A 194 4.34 -7.64 11.28
N ILE A 195 5.56 -8.12 11.07
CA ILE A 195 6.20 -8.05 9.74
C ILE A 195 5.37 -8.82 8.72
N TYR A 196 4.93 -10.03 9.04
CA TYR A 196 4.10 -10.82 8.12
C TYR A 196 2.71 -10.21 7.91
N GLN A 197 2.09 -9.62 8.95
CA GLN A 197 0.82 -8.91 8.81
C GLN A 197 0.95 -7.69 7.89
N VAL A 198 1.92 -6.82 8.14
CA VAL A 198 2.17 -5.63 7.32
C VAL A 198 2.49 -6.02 5.88
N PHE A 199 3.28 -7.09 5.71
CA PHE A 199 3.56 -7.67 4.42
C PHE A 199 2.29 -8.09 3.68
N MET A 200 1.44 -8.90 4.31
CA MET A 200 0.21 -9.37 3.68
C MET A 200 -0.76 -8.24 3.36
N ILE A 201 -0.89 -7.24 4.25
CA ILE A 201 -1.69 -6.04 4.01
C ILE A 201 -1.15 -5.26 2.79
N GLY A 202 0.16 -5.06 2.71
CA GLY A 202 0.80 -4.42 1.57
C GLY A 202 0.56 -5.19 0.27
N LEU A 203 0.72 -6.51 0.31
CA LEU A 203 0.54 -7.39 -0.85
C LEU A 203 -0.91 -7.33 -1.40
N VAL A 204 -1.92 -7.37 -0.54
CA VAL A 204 -3.33 -7.29 -0.97
C VAL A 204 -3.79 -5.86 -1.21
N GLY A 205 -3.03 -4.86 -0.77
CA GLY A 205 -3.27 -3.45 -1.02
C GLY A 205 -3.38 -3.10 -2.52
N PHE A 206 -2.73 -3.88 -3.41
CA PHE A 206 -2.91 -3.77 -4.86
C PHE A 206 -4.34 -4.02 -5.34
N LEU A 207 -5.11 -4.73 -4.54
CA LEU A 207 -6.50 -5.05 -4.83
C LEU A 207 -7.47 -3.98 -4.32
N MET A 208 -6.95 -2.90 -3.72
CA MET A 208 -7.77 -1.73 -3.40
C MET A 208 -8.37 -1.17 -4.69
N GLY A 209 -9.71 -1.09 -4.72
CA GLY A 209 -10.47 -0.76 -5.94
C GLY A 209 -11.26 -1.94 -6.50
N LYS A 210 -10.84 -3.19 -6.24
CA LYS A 210 -11.60 -4.40 -6.47
C LYS A 210 -12.15 -4.98 -5.17
N TYR A 211 -11.37 -4.87 -4.09
CA TYR A 211 -11.70 -5.33 -2.74
C TYR A 211 -11.55 -4.21 -1.72
N GLU A 212 -12.43 -4.18 -0.74
CA GLU A 212 -12.25 -3.49 0.52
C GLU A 212 -11.32 -4.36 1.39
N ILE A 213 -10.20 -3.81 1.83
CA ILE A 213 -9.21 -4.51 2.65
C ILE A 213 -9.38 -4.08 4.09
N ILE A 214 -9.61 -5.03 4.98
CA ILE A 214 -9.79 -4.81 6.41
C ILE A 214 -8.83 -5.71 7.18
N SER A 215 -8.04 -5.12 8.07
CA SER A 215 -7.10 -5.85 8.92
C SER A 215 -7.40 -5.66 10.40
N ASN A 216 -7.12 -6.69 11.21
CA ASN A 216 -7.25 -6.65 12.66
C ASN A 216 -8.64 -6.20 13.16
N ASP A 217 -9.73 -6.58 12.49
CA ASP A 217 -11.07 -6.20 12.89
C ASP A 217 -11.77 -7.29 13.70
N GLU A 218 -12.62 -6.86 14.65
CA GLU A 218 -13.38 -7.76 15.51
C GLU A 218 -14.55 -8.38 14.76
N SER A 219 -14.66 -9.72 14.81
CA SER A 219 -15.78 -10.47 14.24
C SER A 219 -15.97 -11.79 14.98
N GLY A 220 -17.23 -12.15 15.25
CA GLY A 220 -17.52 -13.35 16.05
C GLY A 220 -16.94 -13.25 17.45
N TYR A 221 -16.12 -14.22 17.84
CA TYR A 221 -15.52 -14.33 19.17
C TYR A 221 -14.04 -13.92 19.20
N GLY A 222 -13.64 -13.02 18.33
CA GLY A 222 -12.27 -12.51 18.33
C GLY A 222 -11.99 -11.58 17.17
N ARG A 223 -10.73 -11.52 16.78
CA ARG A 223 -10.22 -10.59 15.77
C ARG A 223 -9.47 -11.39 14.71
N TYR A 224 -9.83 -11.20 13.43
CA TYR A 224 -9.12 -11.82 12.31
C TYR A 224 -7.97 -10.93 11.84
N ASP A 225 -6.97 -11.53 11.22
CA ASP A 225 -5.81 -10.78 10.75
C ASP A 225 -6.08 -9.97 9.49
N LEU A 226 -6.78 -10.55 8.50
CA LEU A 226 -7.03 -9.91 7.21
C LEU A 226 -8.31 -10.40 6.55
N ALA A 227 -9.12 -9.47 6.05
CA ALA A 227 -10.24 -9.75 5.16
C ALA A 227 -10.14 -8.94 3.88
N MET A 228 -10.50 -9.56 2.76
CA MET A 228 -10.69 -8.92 1.46
C MET A 228 -12.15 -9.09 1.06
N ILE A 229 -12.90 -7.99 1.02
CA ILE A 229 -14.33 -7.98 0.75
C ILE A 229 -14.56 -7.40 -0.64
N PRO A 230 -15.18 -8.14 -1.57
CA PRO A 230 -15.36 -7.65 -2.94
C PRO A 230 -16.30 -6.45 -2.96
N ILE A 231 -15.93 -5.42 -3.73
CA ILE A 231 -16.79 -4.24 -3.95
C ILE A 231 -17.98 -4.61 -4.84
N LYS A 232 -17.80 -5.56 -5.75
CA LYS A 232 -18.89 -6.10 -6.60
C LYS A 232 -19.52 -7.32 -5.96
N SER A 233 -20.84 -7.37 -5.90
CA SER A 233 -21.64 -8.31 -5.10
C SER A 233 -21.52 -9.79 -5.43
N ASN A 234 -20.91 -10.20 -6.54
CA ASN A 234 -20.86 -11.61 -6.97
C ASN A 234 -19.46 -12.25 -6.92
N GLU A 235 -18.47 -11.53 -6.38
CA GLU A 235 -17.13 -12.07 -6.25
C GLU A 235 -16.91 -12.74 -4.89
N LYS A 236 -15.84 -13.51 -4.78
CA LYS A 236 -15.43 -14.23 -3.57
C LYS A 236 -14.80 -13.27 -2.58
N ALA A 237 -15.20 -13.33 -1.30
CA ALA A 237 -14.46 -12.72 -0.20
C ALA A 237 -13.38 -13.69 0.30
N TYR A 238 -12.33 -13.15 0.88
CA TYR A 238 -11.22 -13.91 1.46
C TYR A 238 -11.06 -13.49 2.92
N LEU A 239 -10.91 -14.48 3.80
CA LEU A 239 -10.69 -14.27 5.22
C LEU A 239 -9.45 -15.06 5.63
N MET A 240 -8.44 -14.37 6.14
CA MET A 240 -7.11 -14.91 6.39
C MET A 240 -6.73 -14.79 7.86
N GLU A 241 -6.10 -15.83 8.36
CA GLU A 241 -5.50 -15.90 9.69
C GLU A 241 -4.05 -16.37 9.55
N PHE A 242 -3.14 -15.75 10.31
CA PHE A 242 -1.71 -15.98 10.23
C PHE A 242 -1.19 -16.65 11.50
N LYS A 243 -0.19 -17.51 11.36
CA LYS A 243 0.53 -18.11 12.48
C LYS A 243 2.03 -18.16 12.20
N ILE A 244 2.83 -17.96 13.24
CA ILE A 244 4.24 -18.26 13.18
C ILE A 244 4.44 -19.70 13.65
N SER A 245 5.05 -20.50 12.80
CA SER A 245 5.46 -21.85 13.19
C SER A 245 6.81 -21.81 13.91
N LYS A 246 6.94 -22.58 14.96
CA LYS A 246 8.21 -22.71 15.72
C LYS A 246 9.25 -23.56 14.97
N THR A 247 8.82 -24.40 14.04
CA THR A 247 9.66 -25.31 13.28
C THR A 247 9.16 -25.45 11.85
N LYS A 248 10.06 -25.75 10.92
CA LYS A 248 9.69 -26.05 9.53
C LYS A 248 8.67 -27.21 9.42
N LYS A 249 8.86 -28.27 10.19
CA LYS A 249 7.95 -29.44 10.19
C LYS A 249 6.56 -29.13 10.74
N GLY A 250 6.44 -28.14 11.61
CA GLY A 250 5.17 -27.72 12.23
C GLY A 250 4.36 -26.73 11.41
N MET A 251 4.82 -26.34 10.23
CA MET A 251 4.15 -25.29 9.43
C MET A 251 2.75 -25.72 8.97
N GLU A 252 2.58 -26.95 8.52
CA GLU A 252 1.28 -27.45 8.07
C GLU A 252 0.26 -27.45 9.22
N GLU A 253 0.65 -27.99 10.38
CA GLU A 253 -0.17 -27.96 11.59
C GLU A 253 -0.52 -26.52 12.02
N SER A 254 0.43 -25.59 11.91
CA SER A 254 0.22 -24.17 12.25
C SER A 254 -0.76 -23.50 11.28
N ALA A 255 -0.68 -23.78 9.98
CA ALA A 255 -1.62 -23.27 8.98
C ALA A 255 -3.02 -23.85 9.19
N GLU A 256 -3.15 -25.15 9.51
CA GLU A 256 -4.42 -25.78 9.85
C GLU A 256 -5.03 -25.19 11.13
N LYS A 257 -4.21 -24.90 12.15
CA LYS A 257 -4.66 -24.20 13.38
C LYS A 257 -5.17 -22.79 13.05
N ALA A 258 -4.53 -22.07 12.16
CA ALA A 258 -5.00 -20.77 11.70
C ALA A 258 -6.37 -20.90 11.01
N LEU A 259 -6.51 -21.82 10.08
CA LEU A 259 -7.78 -22.08 9.39
C LEU A 259 -8.90 -22.49 10.36
N LYS A 260 -8.60 -23.36 11.31
CA LYS A 260 -9.54 -23.83 12.33
C LYS A 260 -10.00 -22.68 13.25
N GLN A 261 -9.09 -21.76 13.61
CA GLN A 261 -9.39 -20.59 14.42
C GLN A 261 -10.45 -19.70 13.75
N ILE A 262 -10.42 -19.53 12.43
CA ILE A 262 -11.43 -18.77 11.68
C ILE A 262 -12.84 -19.36 11.93
N ASP A 263 -12.96 -20.69 11.91
CA ASP A 263 -14.24 -21.39 12.12
C ASP A 263 -14.66 -21.32 13.60
N GLU A 264 -13.77 -21.66 14.52
CA GLU A 264 -14.07 -21.70 15.96
C GLU A 264 -14.45 -20.33 16.52
N LYS A 265 -13.78 -19.29 16.05
CA LYS A 265 -14.04 -17.89 16.46
C LYS A 265 -15.13 -17.21 15.64
N LYS A 266 -15.69 -17.90 14.63
CA LYS A 266 -16.75 -17.38 13.75
C LYS A 266 -16.39 -16.02 13.13
N TYR A 267 -15.18 -15.89 12.63
CA TYR A 267 -14.69 -14.64 12.06
C TYR A 267 -15.48 -14.18 10.82
N ASP A 268 -16.19 -15.08 10.15
CA ASP A 268 -17.04 -14.77 9.01
C ASP A 268 -18.40 -14.11 9.38
N THR A 269 -18.68 -13.90 10.66
CA THR A 269 -19.97 -13.37 11.13
C THR A 269 -20.29 -12.00 10.54
N LYS A 270 -19.38 -11.04 10.59
CA LYS A 270 -19.58 -9.69 10.00
C LYS A 270 -19.76 -9.74 8.48
N LEU A 271 -18.98 -10.57 7.79
CA LEU A 271 -19.07 -10.72 6.34
C LEU A 271 -20.43 -11.30 5.95
N ARG A 272 -20.89 -12.31 6.66
CA ARG A 272 -22.22 -12.90 6.44
C ARG A 272 -23.34 -11.93 6.75
N ALA A 273 -23.21 -11.11 7.80
CA ALA A 273 -24.18 -10.05 8.12
C ALA A 273 -24.27 -8.98 6.99
N ARG A 274 -23.17 -8.75 6.25
CA ARG A 274 -23.15 -7.92 5.03
C ARG A 274 -23.70 -8.62 3.77
N GLY A 275 -24.23 -9.84 3.91
CA GLY A 275 -24.83 -10.62 2.80
C GLY A 275 -23.82 -11.40 1.97
N ILE A 276 -22.54 -11.46 2.37
CA ILE A 276 -21.50 -12.17 1.63
C ILE A 276 -21.62 -13.68 1.91
N LYS A 277 -21.95 -14.45 0.87
CA LYS A 277 -22.14 -15.90 0.99
C LYS A 277 -20.90 -16.71 0.62
N ASN A 278 -20.13 -16.22 -0.36
CA ASN A 278 -18.95 -16.91 -0.88
C ASN A 278 -17.69 -16.38 -0.20
N ILE A 279 -17.23 -17.06 0.85
CA ILE A 279 -16.06 -16.68 1.65
C ILE A 279 -15.06 -17.83 1.61
N LEU A 280 -13.88 -17.56 1.04
CA LEU A 280 -12.74 -18.48 1.11
C LEU A 280 -11.97 -18.19 2.40
N LYS A 281 -11.83 -19.17 3.25
CA LYS A 281 -11.07 -19.12 4.50
C LYS A 281 -9.67 -19.64 4.28
N ILE A 282 -8.66 -18.93 4.73
CA ILE A 282 -7.25 -19.20 4.44
C ILE A 282 -6.45 -19.15 5.74
N GLY A 283 -5.79 -20.24 6.08
CA GLY A 283 -4.79 -20.32 7.14
C GLY A 283 -3.39 -20.25 6.54
N ILE A 284 -2.56 -19.33 7.02
CA ILE A 284 -1.19 -19.15 6.53
C ILE A 284 -0.22 -19.29 7.71
N ALA A 285 0.78 -20.15 7.56
CA ALA A 285 1.86 -20.28 8.52
C ALA A 285 3.20 -19.85 7.92
N PHE A 286 3.95 -19.11 8.71
CA PHE A 286 5.28 -18.62 8.36
C PHE A 286 6.35 -19.25 9.25
N TYR A 287 7.51 -19.57 8.66
CA TYR A 287 8.71 -19.98 9.36
C TYR A 287 9.93 -19.38 8.64
N GLY A 288 10.49 -18.31 9.17
CA GLY A 288 11.52 -17.53 8.46
C GLY A 288 11.01 -17.10 7.08
N LYS A 289 11.72 -17.49 6.03
CA LYS A 289 11.35 -17.16 4.64
C LYS A 289 10.38 -18.15 4.00
N GLU A 290 9.95 -19.16 4.73
CA GLU A 290 9.07 -20.20 4.21
C GLU A 290 7.61 -19.92 4.60
N VAL A 291 6.71 -20.32 3.73
CA VAL A 291 5.25 -20.15 3.91
C VAL A 291 4.54 -21.47 3.64
N LYS A 292 3.50 -21.74 4.40
CA LYS A 292 2.55 -22.84 4.19
C LYS A 292 1.13 -22.30 4.18
N VAL A 293 0.33 -22.69 3.19
CA VAL A 293 -1.03 -22.21 3.01
C VAL A 293 -2.01 -23.36 2.97
N VAL A 294 -3.08 -23.24 3.73
CA VAL A 294 -4.25 -24.15 3.67
C VAL A 294 -5.51 -23.32 3.54
N PHE A 295 -6.53 -23.83 2.85
CA PHE A 295 -7.78 -23.13 2.73
C PHE A 295 -9.01 -24.05 2.57
N LYS A 296 -10.18 -23.47 2.80
CA LYS A 296 -11.48 -24.15 2.76
C LYS A 296 -12.55 -23.24 2.17
#